data_3f258c722b4fda733e06d7294d895c08
#
_entry.id   3f258c722b4fda733e06d7294d895c08
#
_cell.length_a   1.000
_cell.length_b   1.000
_cell.length_c   1.000
_cell.angle_alpha   90.00
_cell.angle_beta   90.00
_cell.angle_gamma   90.00
#
_symmetry.space_group_name_H-M   'P 1'
#
loop_
_entity.id
_entity.type
_entity.pdbx_description
1 polymer ?
#
loop_
_entity_poly.entity_id
_entity_poly.type
_entity_poly.pdbx_seq_one_letter_code
_entity_poly.pdbx_strand_id
1 'polypeptide(L)'
;MSKHSALNRFGRSSNPAFTRGFQDNVGSLPLSERMTLDGAVNKTGILLSLCFGGAFIGWNIPALAVPGAIIGFILAMVTIFRSKEKAGSTAPLYALAQGIFLGGITLMYENAFDGIAIQAIGLTFGILASLLLCYKSGYIKPTENFRLMIVAGIGGILILY
;
A
#
# COMPACT_ATOMS: atom_id res chain seq x y z
N MET A 1 -18.37 -3.55 29.15
CA MET A 1 -17.30 -3.64 28.15
C MET A 1 -16.43 -2.40 28.25
N SER A 2 -15.26 -2.53 28.81
CA SER A 2 -14.33 -1.42 29.06
C SER A 2 -13.69 -1.02 27.72
N LYS A 3 -14.03 0.15 27.22
CA LYS A 3 -13.38 0.76 26.05
C LYS A 3 -11.99 1.19 26.51
N HIS A 4 -10.96 0.49 26.05
CA HIS A 4 -9.57 0.83 26.39
C HIS A 4 -9.26 2.25 25.88
N SER A 5 -8.97 3.15 26.80
CA SER A 5 -8.64 4.57 26.55
C SER A 5 -7.46 4.74 25.57
N ALA A 6 -6.56 3.77 25.51
CA ALA A 6 -5.46 3.74 24.55
C ALA A 6 -5.92 3.65 23.10
N LEU A 7 -6.98 2.89 22.82
CA LEU A 7 -7.52 2.74 21.45
C LEU A 7 -8.10 4.04 20.89
N ASN A 8 -8.61 4.92 21.75
CA ASN A 8 -9.10 6.23 21.32
C ASN A 8 -7.96 7.20 20.91
N ARG A 9 -6.76 7.03 21.45
CA ARG A 9 -5.58 7.82 21.07
C ARG A 9 -4.93 7.29 19.80
N PHE A 10 -4.81 5.98 19.65
CA PHE A 10 -4.21 5.34 18.46
C PHE A 10 -5.20 5.13 17.30
N GLY A 11 -6.50 5.27 17.55
CA GLY A 11 -7.54 5.17 16.52
C GLY A 11 -7.64 6.37 15.58
N ARG A 12 -7.01 7.50 15.93
CA ARG A 12 -6.93 8.68 15.05
C ARG A 12 -5.67 8.59 14.22
N SER A 13 -5.80 8.13 12.99
CA SER A 13 -4.70 8.17 12.04
C SER A 13 -4.31 9.63 11.78
N SER A 14 -3.04 9.97 12.02
CA SER A 14 -2.46 11.27 11.67
C SER A 14 -2.24 11.41 10.15
N ASN A 15 -2.54 10.37 9.37
CA ASN A 15 -2.38 10.39 7.93
C ASN A 15 -3.53 11.21 7.30
N PRO A 16 -3.22 12.33 6.59
CA PRO A 16 -4.23 13.18 5.97
C PRO A 16 -5.10 12.46 4.94
N ALA A 17 -4.63 11.38 4.35
CA ALA A 17 -5.41 10.53 3.46
C ALA A 17 -6.57 9.82 4.18
N PHE A 18 -6.41 9.52 5.46
CA PHE A 18 -7.45 8.88 6.27
C PHE A 18 -8.35 9.87 7.00
N THR A 19 -7.82 11.02 7.46
CA THR A 19 -8.61 12.00 8.22
C THR A 19 -9.64 12.74 7.38
N ARG A 20 -9.33 13.07 6.14
CA ARG A 20 -10.28 13.72 5.21
C ARG A 20 -11.30 12.76 4.58
N GLY A 21 -11.04 11.47 4.67
CA GLY A 21 -11.79 10.45 3.95
C GLY A 21 -12.86 9.74 4.75
N PHE A 22 -12.70 9.60 6.04
CA PHE A 22 -13.54 8.71 6.84
C PHE A 22 -14.54 9.42 7.76
N GLN A 23 -14.35 10.71 8.08
CA GLN A 23 -15.20 11.39 9.05
C GLN A 23 -16.51 11.94 8.47
N ASP A 24 -16.56 12.27 7.17
CA ASP A 24 -17.72 13.00 6.65
C ASP A 24 -18.87 12.15 6.11
N ASN A 25 -18.68 10.83 5.87
CA ASN A 25 -19.69 10.07 5.12
C ASN A 25 -19.91 8.60 5.51
N VAL A 26 -19.44 8.10 6.65
CA VAL A 26 -19.63 6.68 7.00
C VAL A 26 -21.10 6.32 7.27
N GLY A 27 -21.93 7.30 7.59
CA GLY A 27 -23.36 7.11 7.88
C GLY A 27 -24.32 7.35 6.71
N SER A 28 -23.89 8.03 5.64
CA SER A 28 -24.78 8.54 4.59
C SER A 28 -24.62 7.88 3.22
N LEU A 29 -23.60 7.03 3.03
CA LEU A 29 -23.40 6.36 1.74
C LEU A 29 -24.35 5.16 1.61
N PRO A 30 -25.04 5.01 0.46
CA PRO A 30 -25.82 3.81 0.17
C PRO A 30 -24.93 2.56 0.23
N LEU A 31 -25.50 1.44 0.63
CA LEU A 31 -24.77 0.16 0.79
C LEU A 31 -24.00 -0.28 -0.47
N SER A 32 -24.45 0.16 -1.65
CA SER A 32 -23.81 -0.09 -2.94
C SER A 32 -22.48 0.67 -3.14
N GLU A 33 -22.26 1.75 -2.42
CA GLU A 33 -21.03 2.56 -2.51
C GLU A 33 -20.03 2.27 -1.37
N ARG A 34 -20.41 1.41 -0.42
CA ARG A 34 -19.49 1.00 0.64
C ARG A 34 -18.42 0.09 0.07
N MET A 35 -17.18 0.40 0.41
CA MET A 35 -16.03 -0.40 0.02
C MET A 35 -16.14 -1.79 0.66
N THR A 36 -16.38 -2.81 -0.15
CA THR A 36 -16.40 -4.20 0.32
C THR A 36 -14.96 -4.72 0.44
N LEU A 37 -14.74 -5.68 1.33
CA LEU A 37 -13.43 -6.33 1.50
C LEU A 37 -12.95 -6.94 0.18
N ASP A 38 -13.83 -7.64 -0.53
CA ASP A 38 -13.51 -8.23 -1.84
C ASP A 38 -13.16 -7.17 -2.90
N GLY A 39 -13.87 -6.04 -2.90
CA GLY A 39 -13.56 -4.92 -3.78
C GLY A 39 -12.20 -4.29 -3.48
N ALA A 40 -11.83 -4.18 -2.20
CA ALA A 40 -10.53 -3.68 -1.78
C ALA A 40 -9.41 -4.64 -2.21
N VAL A 41 -9.56 -5.94 -1.96
CA VAL A 41 -8.59 -6.99 -2.34
C VAL A 41 -8.38 -7.00 -3.86
N ASN A 42 -9.46 -6.98 -4.64
CA ASN A 42 -9.35 -6.99 -6.09
C ASN A 42 -8.64 -5.74 -6.64
N LYS A 43 -8.98 -4.55 -6.13
CA LYS A 43 -8.30 -3.29 -6.52
C LYS A 43 -6.82 -3.31 -6.13
N THR A 44 -6.48 -3.79 -4.93
CA THR A 44 -5.09 -3.94 -4.50
C THR A 44 -4.33 -4.93 -5.38
N GLY A 45 -4.96 -6.05 -5.75
CA GLY A 45 -4.38 -7.02 -6.67
C GLY A 45 -4.05 -6.42 -8.04
N ILE A 46 -4.97 -5.62 -8.60
CA ILE A 46 -4.76 -4.93 -9.88
C ILE A 46 -3.61 -3.92 -9.77
N LEU A 47 -3.59 -3.10 -8.71
CA LEU A 47 -2.52 -2.10 -8.48
C LEU A 47 -1.17 -2.77 -8.29
N LEU A 48 -1.13 -3.90 -7.58
CA LEU A 48 0.07 -4.70 -7.39
C LEU A 48 0.60 -5.25 -8.71
N SER A 49 -0.28 -5.78 -9.56
CA SER A 49 0.09 -6.29 -10.89
C SER A 49 0.64 -5.18 -11.78
N LEU A 50 0.05 -3.98 -11.73
CA LEU A 50 0.56 -2.81 -12.45
C LEU A 50 1.93 -2.36 -11.92
N CYS A 51 2.11 -2.34 -10.60
CA CYS A 51 3.38 -2.03 -9.97
C CYS A 51 4.46 -3.03 -10.38
N PHE A 52 4.13 -4.32 -10.42
CA PHE A 52 5.05 -5.37 -10.88
C PHE A 52 5.42 -5.22 -12.36
N GLY A 53 4.45 -4.93 -13.23
CA GLY A 53 4.71 -4.61 -14.64
C GLY A 53 5.61 -3.38 -14.80
N GLY A 54 5.38 -2.34 -14.01
CA GLY A 54 6.25 -1.17 -13.95
C GLY A 54 7.66 -1.51 -13.47
N ALA A 55 7.81 -2.37 -12.46
CA ALA A 55 9.09 -2.81 -11.95
C ALA A 55 9.88 -3.61 -13.01
N PHE A 56 9.21 -4.42 -13.80
CA PHE A 56 9.85 -5.13 -14.92
C PHE A 56 10.40 -4.15 -15.99
N ILE A 57 9.66 -3.08 -16.30
CA ILE A 57 10.13 -2.02 -17.21
C ILE A 57 11.34 -1.30 -16.61
N GLY A 58 11.26 -0.90 -15.32
CA GLY A 58 12.34 -0.21 -14.61
C GLY A 58 13.61 -1.05 -14.49
N TRP A 59 13.48 -2.37 -14.34
CA TRP A 59 14.58 -3.31 -14.34
C TRP A 59 15.32 -3.33 -15.69
N ASN A 60 14.58 -3.34 -16.80
CA ASN A 60 15.17 -3.34 -18.14
C ASN A 60 15.75 -1.98 -18.55
N ILE A 61 15.20 -0.89 -18.04
CA ILE A 61 15.59 0.48 -18.39
C ILE A 61 15.84 1.28 -17.10
N PRO A 62 16.97 1.08 -16.41
CA PRO A 62 17.24 1.72 -15.11
C PRO A 62 17.30 3.25 -15.17
N ALA A 63 17.56 3.83 -16.33
CA ALA A 63 17.52 5.28 -16.54
C ALA A 63 16.14 5.91 -16.23
N LEU A 64 15.06 5.11 -16.29
CA LEU A 64 13.71 5.56 -15.94
C LEU A 64 13.45 5.61 -14.44
N ALA A 65 14.35 5.12 -13.58
CA ALA A 65 14.16 5.12 -12.13
C ALA A 65 13.99 6.54 -11.59
N VAL A 66 14.87 7.48 -11.96
CA VAL A 66 14.80 8.85 -11.47
C VAL A 66 13.56 9.59 -11.98
N PRO A 67 13.23 9.59 -13.29
CA PRO A 67 11.96 10.12 -13.77
C PRO A 67 10.74 9.45 -13.12
N GLY A 68 10.78 8.13 -12.94
CA GLY A 68 9.73 7.37 -12.28
C GLY A 68 9.50 7.81 -10.83
N ALA A 69 10.56 8.06 -10.08
CA ALA A 69 10.49 8.60 -8.73
C ALA A 69 9.82 9.96 -8.68
N ILE A 70 10.21 10.89 -9.54
CA ILE A 70 9.66 12.26 -9.59
C ILE A 70 8.18 12.22 -9.97
N ILE A 71 7.84 11.49 -11.03
CA ILE A 71 6.45 11.34 -11.49
C ILE A 71 5.62 10.63 -10.41
N GLY A 72 6.14 9.56 -9.81
CA GLY A 72 5.50 8.84 -8.72
C GLY A 72 5.24 9.75 -7.52
N PHE A 73 6.20 10.58 -7.13
CA PHE A 73 6.04 11.52 -6.03
C PHE A 73 4.95 12.58 -6.33
N ILE A 74 4.95 13.15 -7.53
CA ILE A 74 3.93 14.12 -7.96
C ILE A 74 2.54 13.47 -7.97
N LEU A 75 2.43 12.25 -8.53
CA LEU A 75 1.17 11.51 -8.55
C LEU A 75 0.69 11.13 -7.15
N ALA A 76 1.59 10.79 -6.23
CA ALA A 76 1.26 10.55 -4.83
C ALA A 76 0.66 11.80 -4.19
N MET A 77 1.31 12.94 -4.34
CA MET A 77 0.80 14.23 -3.85
C MET A 77 -0.56 14.56 -4.44
N VAL A 78 -0.72 14.45 -5.76
CA VAL A 78 -2.00 14.67 -6.42
C VAL A 78 -3.07 13.72 -5.89
N THR A 79 -2.76 12.45 -5.71
CA THR A 79 -3.73 11.45 -5.23
C THR A 79 -4.16 11.70 -3.79
N ILE A 80 -3.23 12.12 -2.90
CA ILE A 80 -3.51 12.43 -1.49
C ILE A 80 -4.40 13.67 -1.35
N PHE A 81 -4.14 14.71 -2.15
CA PHE A 81 -4.85 15.99 -2.03
C PHE A 81 -6.11 16.08 -2.88
N ARG A 82 -6.32 15.16 -3.80
CA ARG A 82 -7.48 15.14 -4.69
C ARG A 82 -8.72 14.53 -4.02
N SER A 83 -9.92 14.91 -4.49
CA SER A 83 -11.18 14.33 -4.03
C SER A 83 -11.27 12.83 -4.36
N LYS A 84 -11.93 12.06 -3.48
CA LYS A 84 -12.01 10.59 -3.49
C LYS A 84 -12.46 10.00 -4.83
N GLU A 85 -13.39 10.63 -5.53
CA GLU A 85 -13.93 10.18 -6.83
C GLU A 85 -12.86 10.11 -7.92
N LYS A 86 -11.89 11.03 -7.88
CA LYS A 86 -10.82 11.13 -8.89
C LYS A 86 -9.54 10.40 -8.49
N ALA A 87 -9.38 10.02 -7.23
CA ALA A 87 -8.22 9.25 -6.74
C ALA A 87 -8.16 7.84 -7.35
N GLY A 88 -9.30 7.25 -7.70
CA GLY A 88 -9.39 5.94 -8.33
C GLY A 88 -8.70 5.86 -9.70
N SER A 89 -8.66 6.97 -10.46
CA SER A 89 -8.00 7.01 -11.77
C SER A 89 -6.50 7.34 -11.69
N THR A 90 -6.06 8.02 -10.64
CA THR A 90 -4.63 8.37 -10.45
C THR A 90 -3.84 7.25 -9.77
N ALA A 91 -4.49 6.40 -8.98
CA ALA A 91 -3.84 5.28 -8.28
C ALA A 91 -3.14 4.28 -9.23
N PRO A 92 -3.72 3.85 -10.36
CA PRO A 92 -3.04 2.97 -11.30
C PRO A 92 -1.78 3.59 -11.92
N LEU A 93 -1.86 4.88 -12.27
CA LEU A 93 -0.71 5.60 -12.82
C LEU A 93 0.41 5.75 -11.78
N TYR A 94 0.04 6.04 -10.54
CA TYR A 94 0.97 6.06 -9.43
C TYR A 94 1.64 4.69 -9.22
N ALA A 95 0.86 3.61 -9.23
CA ALA A 95 1.39 2.26 -9.05
C ALA A 95 2.40 1.88 -10.14
N LEU A 96 2.14 2.28 -11.38
CA LEU A 96 3.03 2.03 -12.52
C LEU A 96 4.32 2.85 -12.41
N ALA A 97 4.23 4.14 -12.12
CA ALA A 97 5.40 5.03 -11.94
C ALA A 97 6.27 4.57 -10.76
N GLN A 98 5.62 4.20 -9.65
CA GLN A 98 6.30 3.67 -8.47
C GLN A 98 6.97 2.33 -8.76
N GLY A 99 6.32 1.47 -9.58
CA GLY A 99 6.92 0.23 -10.04
C GLY A 99 8.20 0.46 -10.83
N ILE A 100 8.19 1.38 -11.79
CA ILE A 100 9.37 1.73 -12.61
C ILE A 100 10.52 2.20 -11.72
N PHE A 101 10.24 3.06 -10.75
CA PHE A 101 11.23 3.52 -9.79
C PHE A 101 11.82 2.36 -8.98
N LEU A 102 10.95 1.53 -8.39
CA LEU A 102 11.38 0.39 -7.58
C LEU A 102 12.20 -0.62 -8.40
N GLY A 103 11.79 -0.91 -9.64
CA GLY A 103 12.52 -1.81 -10.53
C GLY A 103 13.93 -1.34 -10.82
N GLY A 104 14.10 -0.04 -11.13
CA GLY A 104 15.41 0.54 -11.39
C GLY A 104 16.32 0.57 -10.16
N ILE A 105 15.79 0.95 -9.00
CA ILE A 105 16.54 0.89 -7.73
C ILE A 105 16.93 -0.56 -7.40
N THR A 106 16.00 -1.49 -7.57
CA THR A 106 16.26 -2.90 -7.27
C THR A 106 17.41 -3.45 -8.12
N LEU A 107 17.50 -3.08 -9.40
CA LEU A 107 18.64 -3.44 -10.25
C LEU A 107 19.95 -2.83 -9.75
N MET A 108 19.93 -1.59 -9.26
CA MET A 108 21.14 -0.97 -8.70
C MET A 108 21.66 -1.75 -7.48
N TYR A 109 20.77 -2.19 -6.61
CA TYR A 109 21.14 -3.00 -5.45
C TYR A 109 21.56 -4.41 -5.83
N GLU A 110 20.93 -5.02 -6.84
CA GLU A 110 21.32 -6.34 -7.35
C GLU A 110 22.74 -6.34 -7.91
N ASN A 111 23.13 -5.27 -8.62
CA ASN A 111 24.50 -5.11 -9.12
C ASN A 111 25.53 -4.89 -7.99
N ALA A 112 25.10 -4.43 -6.82
CA ALA A 112 25.97 -4.25 -5.66
C ALA A 112 26.04 -5.51 -4.77
N PHE A 113 24.93 -6.25 -4.70
CA PHE A 113 24.75 -7.43 -3.84
C PHE A 113 23.95 -8.50 -4.58
N ASP A 114 24.62 -9.47 -5.14
CA ASP A 114 24.01 -10.56 -5.93
C ASP A 114 22.91 -11.29 -5.14
N GLY A 115 21.73 -11.39 -5.74
CA GLY A 115 20.59 -12.13 -5.20
C GLY A 115 19.71 -11.37 -4.19
N ILE A 116 20.08 -10.14 -3.79
CA ILE A 116 19.30 -9.37 -2.80
C ILE A 116 17.92 -8.96 -3.34
N ALA A 117 17.86 -8.66 -4.63
CA ALA A 117 16.63 -8.24 -5.28
C ALA A 117 15.57 -9.34 -5.27
N ILE A 118 15.96 -10.56 -5.65
CA ILE A 118 15.05 -11.71 -5.69
C ILE A 118 14.52 -12.01 -4.30
N GLN A 119 15.38 -11.94 -3.27
CA GLN A 119 14.99 -12.16 -1.88
C GLN A 119 14.01 -11.08 -1.41
N ALA A 120 14.32 -9.80 -1.62
CA ALA A 120 13.47 -8.70 -1.19
C ALA A 120 12.11 -8.70 -1.90
N ILE A 121 12.11 -8.86 -3.23
CA ILE A 121 10.89 -8.90 -4.04
C ILE A 121 10.06 -10.13 -3.66
N GLY A 122 10.70 -11.31 -3.61
CA GLY A 122 10.02 -12.57 -3.29
C GLY A 122 9.36 -12.53 -1.92
N LEU A 123 10.04 -12.00 -0.89
CA LEU A 123 9.48 -11.85 0.45
C LEU A 123 8.32 -10.84 0.45
N THR A 124 8.51 -9.66 -0.15
CA THR A 124 7.49 -8.60 -0.14
C THR A 124 6.22 -9.05 -0.87
N PHE A 125 6.36 -9.54 -2.10
CA PHE A 125 5.19 -9.98 -2.86
C PHE A 125 4.60 -11.28 -2.32
N GLY A 126 5.43 -12.20 -1.81
CA GLY A 126 4.97 -13.44 -1.18
C GLY A 126 4.13 -13.17 0.06
N ILE A 127 4.58 -12.28 0.95
CA ILE A 127 3.83 -11.88 2.14
C ILE A 127 2.53 -11.18 1.74
N LEU A 128 2.60 -10.23 0.78
CA LEU A 128 1.41 -9.49 0.36
C LEU A 128 0.39 -10.39 -0.32
N ALA A 129 0.82 -11.29 -1.21
CA ALA A 129 -0.05 -12.25 -1.86
C ALA A 129 -0.69 -13.20 -0.84
N SER A 130 0.08 -13.69 0.12
CA SER A 130 -0.43 -14.54 1.21
C SER A 130 -1.49 -13.81 2.05
N LEU A 131 -1.24 -12.55 2.41
CA LEU A 131 -2.20 -11.72 3.14
C LEU A 131 -3.47 -11.49 2.33
N LEU A 132 -3.36 -11.17 1.04
CA LEU A 132 -4.51 -10.99 0.16
C LEU A 132 -5.36 -12.27 0.05
N LEU A 133 -4.72 -13.42 -0.08
CA LEU A 133 -5.39 -14.71 -0.11
C LEU A 133 -6.08 -15.02 1.23
N CYS A 134 -5.41 -14.76 2.35
CA CYS A 134 -5.99 -14.93 3.69
C CYS A 134 -7.20 -14.01 3.93
N TYR A 135 -7.15 -12.77 3.44
CA TYR A 135 -8.30 -11.87 3.49
C TYR A 135 -9.45 -12.33 2.59
N LYS A 136 -9.14 -12.76 1.36
CA LYS A 136 -10.14 -13.26 0.41
C LYS A 136 -10.82 -14.53 0.89
N SER A 137 -10.06 -15.45 1.52
CA SER A 137 -10.58 -16.70 2.06
C SER A 137 -11.31 -16.53 3.41
N GLY A 138 -11.30 -15.31 3.99
CA GLY A 138 -11.98 -15.02 5.25
C GLY A 138 -11.28 -15.58 6.50
N TYR A 139 -10.09 -16.17 6.36
CA TYR A 139 -9.30 -16.68 7.48
C TYR A 139 -8.88 -15.55 8.42
N ILE A 140 -8.56 -14.37 7.89
CA ILE A 140 -8.18 -13.21 8.67
C ILE A 140 -9.29 -12.18 8.57
N LYS A 141 -9.87 -11.84 9.72
CA LYS A 141 -10.78 -10.69 9.83
C LYS A 141 -10.00 -9.52 10.41
N PRO A 142 -10.11 -8.31 9.86
CA PRO A 142 -9.44 -7.12 10.40
C PRO A 142 -10.09 -6.73 11.74
N THR A 143 -9.60 -7.33 12.82
CA THR A 143 -10.01 -7.03 14.20
C THR A 143 -9.11 -5.95 14.80
N GLU A 144 -9.57 -5.30 15.88
CA GLU A 144 -8.76 -4.32 16.62
C GLU A 144 -7.45 -4.95 17.15
N ASN A 145 -7.50 -6.21 17.58
CA ASN A 145 -6.32 -6.93 18.05
C ASN A 145 -5.29 -7.15 16.91
N PHE A 146 -5.75 -7.41 15.69
CA PHE A 146 -4.88 -7.56 14.54
C PHE A 146 -4.16 -6.24 14.20
N ARG A 147 -4.86 -5.10 14.29
CA ARG A 147 -4.23 -3.77 14.16
C ARG A 147 -3.15 -3.53 15.20
N LEU A 148 -3.40 -3.90 16.46
CA LEU A 148 -2.41 -3.75 17.54
C LEU A 148 -1.18 -4.62 17.31
N MET A 149 -1.33 -5.84 16.81
CA MET A 149 -0.19 -6.71 16.45
C MET A 149 0.67 -6.11 15.33
N ILE A 150 0.05 -5.52 14.30
CA ILE A 150 0.79 -4.83 13.23
C ILE A 150 1.57 -3.64 13.79
N VAL A 151 0.93 -2.80 14.59
CA VAL A 151 1.58 -1.64 15.22
C VAL A 151 2.73 -2.06 16.13
N ALA A 152 2.55 -3.12 16.91
CA ALA A 152 3.60 -3.68 17.76
C ALA A 152 4.78 -4.23 16.93
N GLY A 153 4.49 -4.92 15.81
CA GLY A 153 5.51 -5.43 14.90
C GLY A 153 6.35 -4.31 14.28
N ILE A 154 5.68 -3.26 13.77
CA ILE A 154 6.36 -2.08 13.21
C ILE A 154 7.18 -1.37 14.30
N GLY A 155 6.62 -1.23 15.51
CA GLY A 155 7.32 -0.64 16.65
C GLY A 155 8.57 -1.45 17.04
N GLY A 156 8.49 -2.77 17.03
CA GLY A 156 9.63 -3.65 17.26
C GLY A 156 10.76 -3.46 16.25
N ILE A 157 10.41 -3.33 14.97
CA ILE A 157 11.38 -3.05 13.90
C ILE A 157 12.05 -1.69 14.12
N LEU A 158 11.26 -0.65 14.44
CA LEU A 158 11.79 0.70 14.70
C LEU A 158 12.73 0.77 15.93
N ILE A 159 12.55 -0.09 16.92
CA ILE A 159 13.41 -0.16 18.09
C ILE A 159 14.73 -0.89 17.78
N LEU A 160 14.67 -1.87 16.85
CA LEU A 160 15.82 -2.68 16.47
C LEU A 160 16.79 -1.93 15.54
N TYR A 161 16.24 -1.06 14.67
CA TYR A 161 16.99 -0.28 13.68
C TYR A 161 17.17 1.18 14.09
#